data_03b7cd1220c3fbb4a1ed2756ef57f0cd
#
_entry.id   03b7cd1220c3fbb4a1ed2756ef57f0cd
#
_cell.length_a   1.000
_cell.length_b   1.000
_cell.length_c   1.000
_cell.angle_alpha   90.00
_cell.angle_beta   90.00
_cell.angle_gamma   90.00
#
_symmetry.space_group_name_H-M   'P 1'
#
loop_
_entity.id
_entity.type
_entity.pdbx_description
1 polymer ?
#
loop_
_entity_poly.entity_id
_entity_poly.type
_entity_poly.pdbx_seq_one_letter_code
_entity_poly.pdbx_strand_id
1 'polypeptide(L)'
;MAVTAGAQTKISGIMQGNKPEPSYSIEVGDRPGHIMLLGKQTCAWTGPDMGGEKTKDHIVVGSVDVTATRTATSGAGVATMESGDKTFSTYHGTASVKDGKRDDEHGTWSFTGGTGKFKGIKGKGTYKTTVNADGTATVEIEGEYELAQAKATAKKE
;
A
#
# COMPACT_ATOMS: atom_id res chain seq x y z
N MET A 1 34.44 -8.66 -0.11
CA MET A 1 33.68 -7.88 0.90
C MET A 1 32.36 -8.54 1.08
N ALA A 2 32.08 -9.10 2.27
CA ALA A 2 30.77 -9.69 2.55
C ALA A 2 29.77 -8.56 2.74
N VAL A 3 28.82 -8.42 1.82
CA VAL A 3 27.64 -7.61 2.04
C VAL A 3 26.76 -8.39 3.01
N THR A 4 26.77 -7.97 4.26
CA THR A 4 25.80 -8.50 5.23
C THR A 4 24.42 -8.03 4.74
N ALA A 5 23.67 -8.96 4.16
CA ALA A 5 22.25 -8.74 3.90
C ALA A 5 21.58 -8.42 5.24
N GLY A 6 20.86 -7.30 5.31
CA GLY A 6 20.04 -6.98 6.46
C GLY A 6 19.04 -8.10 6.68
N ALA A 7 18.69 -8.37 7.94
CA ALA A 7 17.71 -9.38 8.27
C ALA A 7 16.33 -8.96 7.70
N GLN A 8 15.70 -9.84 6.93
CA GLN A 8 14.34 -9.64 6.44
C GLN A 8 13.33 -9.87 7.56
N THR A 9 12.40 -8.95 7.69
CA THR A 9 11.30 -9.03 8.65
C THR A 9 10.00 -9.28 7.88
N LYS A 10 9.24 -10.27 8.30
CA LYS A 10 7.93 -10.57 7.70
C LYS A 10 6.88 -9.54 8.14
N ILE A 11 6.01 -9.19 7.21
CA ILE A 11 4.81 -8.39 7.46
C ILE A 11 3.60 -9.26 7.18
N SER A 12 2.66 -9.30 8.12
CA SER A 12 1.34 -9.88 7.93
C SER A 12 0.35 -9.10 8.78
N GLY A 13 -0.65 -8.51 8.17
CA GLY A 13 -1.63 -7.70 8.89
C GLY A 13 -2.78 -7.25 8.01
N ILE A 14 -3.67 -6.49 8.62
CA ILE A 14 -4.88 -5.98 7.99
C ILE A 14 -4.87 -4.46 8.02
N MET A 15 -5.18 -3.87 6.90
CA MET A 15 -5.41 -2.44 6.77
C MET A 15 -6.89 -2.19 6.51
N GLN A 16 -7.51 -1.35 7.32
CA GLN A 16 -8.90 -0.92 7.15
C GLN A 16 -8.90 0.47 6.53
N GLY A 17 -9.46 0.58 5.34
CA GLY A 17 -9.59 1.84 4.62
C GLY A 17 -10.99 2.42 4.76
N ASN A 18 -11.06 3.73 5.02
CA ASN A 18 -12.30 4.47 4.95
C ASN A 18 -12.80 4.55 3.51
N LYS A 19 -14.05 4.93 3.33
CA LYS A 19 -14.57 5.29 2.01
C LYS A 19 -13.67 6.37 1.40
N PRO A 20 -13.23 6.24 0.13
CA PRO A 20 -12.36 7.23 -0.49
C PRO A 20 -12.96 8.63 -0.49
N GLU A 21 -12.19 9.62 -0.01
CA GLU A 21 -12.57 11.02 0.03
C GLU A 21 -11.31 11.91 0.01
N PRO A 22 -11.13 12.83 -0.98
CA PRO A 22 -12.00 13.01 -2.16
C PRO A 22 -11.93 11.83 -3.12
N SER A 23 -12.96 11.72 -3.95
CA SER A 23 -13.06 10.72 -5.00
C SER A 23 -13.63 11.37 -6.27
N TYR A 24 -13.01 11.07 -7.39
CA TYR A 24 -13.38 11.60 -8.70
C TYR A 24 -13.56 10.47 -9.69
N SER A 25 -14.53 10.61 -10.59
CA SER A 25 -14.75 9.65 -11.65
C SER A 25 -14.94 10.38 -12.99
N ILE A 26 -14.35 9.83 -14.04
CA ILE A 26 -14.46 10.37 -15.41
C ILE A 26 -14.72 9.18 -16.33
N GLU A 27 -15.77 9.32 -17.17
CA GLU A 27 -16.00 8.36 -18.24
C GLU A 27 -14.97 8.58 -19.36
N VAL A 28 -14.37 7.50 -19.85
CA VAL A 28 -13.40 7.56 -20.95
C VAL A 28 -14.09 7.80 -22.30
N GLY A 29 -15.28 7.25 -22.48
CA GLY A 29 -16.11 7.46 -23.66
C GLY A 29 -15.78 6.58 -24.87
N ASP A 30 -14.81 5.69 -24.76
CA ASP A 30 -14.43 4.74 -25.83
C ASP A 30 -15.36 3.53 -25.92
N ARG A 31 -15.99 3.17 -24.82
CA ARG A 31 -16.93 2.05 -24.68
C ARG A 31 -17.82 2.23 -23.45
N PRO A 32 -19.02 1.61 -23.42
CA PRO A 32 -19.91 1.70 -22.27
C PRO A 32 -19.25 1.19 -20.99
N GLY A 33 -19.39 1.94 -19.89
CA GLY A 33 -18.92 1.54 -18.58
C GLY A 33 -17.40 1.63 -18.35
N HIS A 34 -16.65 2.22 -19.29
CA HIS A 34 -15.23 2.50 -19.08
C HIS A 34 -15.03 3.79 -18.30
N ILE A 35 -14.57 3.68 -17.07
CA ILE A 35 -14.48 4.80 -16.13
C ILE A 35 -13.08 4.79 -15.51
N MET A 36 -12.49 5.99 -15.38
CA MET A 36 -11.29 6.22 -14.58
C MET A 36 -11.68 6.84 -13.25
N LEU A 37 -11.25 6.22 -12.16
CA LEU A 37 -11.44 6.73 -10.80
C LEU A 37 -10.11 7.23 -10.23
N LEU A 38 -10.17 8.27 -9.43
CA LEU A 38 -9.05 8.75 -8.60
C LEU A 38 -9.58 9.02 -7.20
N GLY A 39 -8.95 8.47 -6.19
CA GLY A 39 -9.39 8.63 -4.82
C GLY A 39 -8.27 8.66 -3.80
N LYS A 40 -8.54 9.29 -2.67
CA LYS A 40 -7.70 9.30 -1.49
C LYS A 40 -8.40 8.54 -0.37
N GLN A 41 -7.68 7.65 0.28
CA GLN A 41 -8.19 6.82 1.36
C GLN A 41 -7.31 6.94 2.59
N THR A 42 -7.93 7.13 3.75
CA THR A 42 -7.25 7.05 5.03
C THR A 42 -7.44 5.64 5.58
N CYS A 43 -6.37 5.04 6.00
CA CYS A 43 -6.36 3.64 6.44
C CYS A 43 -5.80 3.52 7.85
N ALA A 44 -6.27 2.51 8.58
CA ALA A 44 -5.73 2.10 9.87
C ALA A 44 -5.06 0.73 9.72
N TRP A 45 -3.85 0.62 10.24
CA TRP A 45 -3.08 -0.62 10.27
C TRP A 45 -3.36 -1.43 11.53
N THR A 46 -3.66 -2.70 11.37
CA THR A 46 -3.74 -3.69 12.43
C THR A 46 -2.76 -4.82 12.10
N GLY A 47 -1.62 -4.79 12.74
CA GLY A 47 -0.54 -5.74 12.49
C GLY A 47 0.67 -5.41 13.34
N PRO A 48 1.81 -6.05 13.09
CA PRO A 48 3.03 -5.81 13.85
C PRO A 48 3.56 -4.37 13.67
N ASP A 49 4.30 -3.93 14.66
CA ASP A 49 5.05 -2.68 14.58
C ASP A 49 6.06 -2.74 13.43
N MET A 50 6.28 -1.60 12.79
CA MET A 50 7.27 -1.46 11.72
C MET A 50 8.59 -0.92 12.29
N GLY A 51 9.66 -1.74 12.21
CA GLY A 51 10.95 -1.34 12.77
C GLY A 51 10.89 -0.98 14.26
N GLY A 52 9.99 -1.61 15.01
CA GLY A 52 9.75 -1.32 16.41
C GLY A 52 8.87 -0.11 16.71
N GLU A 53 8.24 0.48 15.68
CA GLU A 53 7.36 1.63 15.83
C GLU A 53 5.93 1.35 15.36
N LYS A 54 4.98 1.89 16.08
CA LYS A 54 3.57 1.82 15.71
C LYS A 54 3.24 2.74 14.54
N THR A 55 2.43 2.26 13.63
CA THR A 55 1.85 3.09 12.58
C THR A 55 0.75 3.97 13.15
N LYS A 56 0.90 5.27 12.98
CA LYS A 56 -0.08 6.27 13.42
C LYS A 56 -1.19 6.44 12.41
N ASP A 57 -0.84 6.58 11.13
CA ASP A 57 -1.79 6.69 10.03
C ASP A 57 -1.18 6.15 8.73
N HIS A 58 -2.05 5.85 7.78
CA HIS A 58 -1.66 5.42 6.45
C HIS A 58 -2.61 6.05 5.44
N ILE A 59 -2.06 6.85 4.54
CA ILE A 59 -2.82 7.52 3.48
C ILE A 59 -2.45 6.88 2.15
N VAL A 60 -3.48 6.55 1.37
CA VAL A 60 -3.34 5.94 0.06
C VAL A 60 -4.02 6.84 -0.98
N VAL A 61 -3.33 7.11 -2.06
CA VAL A 61 -3.89 7.78 -3.23
C VAL A 61 -3.74 6.83 -4.42
N GLY A 62 -4.86 6.51 -5.05
CA GLY A 62 -4.87 5.55 -6.13
C GLY A 62 -5.85 5.87 -7.24
N SER A 63 -5.58 5.29 -8.39
CA SER A 63 -6.45 5.32 -9.56
C SER A 63 -6.95 3.92 -9.89
N VAL A 64 -8.16 3.85 -10.42
CA VAL A 64 -8.76 2.60 -10.86
C VAL A 64 -9.29 2.76 -12.28
N ASP A 65 -8.80 1.93 -13.18
CA ASP A 65 -9.36 1.75 -14.52
C ASP A 65 -10.45 0.69 -14.42
N VAL A 66 -11.69 1.09 -14.65
CA VAL A 66 -12.88 0.24 -14.53
C VAL A 66 -13.45 -0.06 -15.89
N THR A 67 -13.61 -1.33 -16.23
CA THR A 67 -14.32 -1.80 -17.39
C THR A 67 -15.47 -2.74 -16.99
N ALA A 68 -16.27 -3.17 -17.94
CA ALA A 68 -17.36 -4.11 -17.68
C ALA A 68 -16.90 -5.46 -17.10
N THR A 69 -15.66 -5.84 -17.33
CA THR A 69 -15.13 -7.18 -16.97
C THR A 69 -13.97 -7.16 -15.98
N ARG A 70 -13.39 -5.99 -15.70
CA ARG A 70 -12.15 -5.91 -14.93
C ARG A 70 -11.97 -4.53 -14.30
N THR A 71 -11.30 -4.51 -13.18
CA THR A 71 -10.67 -3.29 -12.64
C THR A 71 -9.15 -3.47 -12.61
N ALA A 72 -8.42 -2.39 -12.87
CA ALA A 72 -6.98 -2.32 -12.67
C ALA A 72 -6.67 -1.11 -11.79
N THR A 73 -6.04 -1.36 -10.66
CA THR A 73 -5.76 -0.36 -9.63
C THR A 73 -4.26 -0.12 -9.54
N SER A 74 -3.86 1.12 -9.38
CA SER A 74 -2.49 1.49 -9.04
C SER A 74 -2.47 2.73 -8.16
N GLY A 75 -1.47 2.85 -7.33
CA GLY A 75 -1.36 4.01 -6.45
C GLY A 75 -0.09 4.02 -5.59
N ALA A 76 -0.10 4.97 -4.68
CA ALA A 76 0.97 5.20 -3.73
C ALA A 76 0.41 5.35 -2.31
N GLY A 77 1.20 4.92 -1.34
CA GLY A 77 0.86 4.99 0.07
C GLY A 77 1.95 5.68 0.88
N VAL A 78 1.53 6.38 1.91
CA VAL A 78 2.41 7.00 2.91
C VAL A 78 1.92 6.56 4.29
N ALA A 79 2.72 5.77 4.99
CA ALA A 79 2.49 5.46 6.38
C ALA A 79 3.34 6.37 7.26
N THR A 80 2.74 6.95 8.28
CA THR A 80 3.43 7.78 9.27
C THR A 80 3.45 7.04 10.60
N MET A 81 4.62 6.90 11.19
CA MET A 81 4.81 6.27 12.49
C MET A 81 4.58 7.26 13.63
N GLU A 82 4.42 6.78 14.85
CA GLU A 82 4.24 7.65 16.02
C GLU A 82 5.40 8.63 16.22
N SER A 83 6.62 8.28 15.82
CA SER A 83 7.79 9.18 15.82
C SER A 83 7.71 10.31 14.80
N GLY A 84 6.83 10.20 13.81
CA GLY A 84 6.78 11.09 12.65
C GLY A 84 7.57 10.59 11.44
N ASP A 85 8.37 9.55 11.59
CA ASP A 85 9.05 8.91 10.46
C ASP A 85 8.02 8.25 9.52
N LYS A 86 8.37 8.16 8.24
CA LYS A 86 7.45 7.73 7.19
C LYS A 86 8.03 6.58 6.36
N THR A 87 7.14 5.76 5.84
CA THR A 87 7.44 4.84 4.74
C THR A 87 6.62 5.22 3.51
N PHE A 88 7.21 5.03 2.35
CA PHE A 88 6.58 5.27 1.05
C PHE A 88 6.45 3.96 0.30
N SER A 89 5.32 3.74 -0.33
CA SER A 89 5.05 2.52 -1.08
C SER A 89 4.28 2.80 -2.36
N THR A 90 4.36 1.88 -3.29
CA THR A 90 3.49 1.80 -4.46
C THR A 90 2.82 0.45 -4.51
N TYR A 91 1.68 0.38 -5.17
CA TYR A 91 0.94 -0.86 -5.33
C TYR A 91 0.20 -0.88 -6.67
N HIS A 92 -0.08 -2.08 -7.14
CA HIS A 92 -0.97 -2.32 -8.27
C HIS A 92 -1.65 -3.68 -8.13
N GLY A 93 -2.86 -3.76 -8.61
CA GLY A 93 -3.66 -4.96 -8.53
C GLY A 93 -4.79 -4.97 -9.55
N THR A 94 -5.48 -6.09 -9.61
CA THR A 94 -6.61 -6.28 -10.52
C THR A 94 -7.73 -7.05 -9.82
N ALA A 95 -8.94 -6.80 -10.26
CA ALA A 95 -10.11 -7.58 -9.86
C ALA A 95 -10.97 -7.86 -11.11
N SER A 96 -11.61 -9.02 -11.12
CA SER A 96 -12.62 -9.36 -12.12
C SER A 96 -13.94 -8.68 -11.77
N VAL A 97 -14.70 -8.32 -12.80
CA VAL A 97 -16.07 -7.85 -12.68
C VAL A 97 -16.97 -8.80 -13.47
N LYS A 98 -18.00 -9.33 -12.84
CA LYS A 98 -18.97 -10.21 -13.44
C LYS A 98 -20.38 -9.79 -13.04
N ASP A 99 -21.25 -9.55 -14.02
CA ASP A 99 -22.63 -9.12 -13.80
C ASP A 99 -22.74 -7.87 -12.91
N GLY A 100 -21.83 -6.90 -13.11
CA GLY A 100 -21.76 -5.68 -12.32
C GLY A 100 -21.18 -5.84 -10.90
N LYS A 101 -20.76 -7.04 -10.52
CA LYS A 101 -20.14 -7.33 -9.23
C LYS A 101 -18.63 -7.47 -9.37
N ARG A 102 -17.91 -6.70 -8.59
CA ARG A 102 -16.45 -6.79 -8.47
C ARG A 102 -16.08 -7.87 -7.47
N ASP A 103 -15.17 -8.77 -7.88
CA ASP A 103 -14.50 -9.69 -6.96
C ASP A 103 -13.44 -8.98 -6.11
N ASP A 104 -12.84 -9.71 -5.20
CA ASP A 104 -11.70 -9.23 -4.43
C ASP A 104 -10.55 -8.86 -5.37
N GLU A 105 -9.88 -7.77 -5.04
CA GLU A 105 -8.68 -7.36 -5.74
C GLU A 105 -7.47 -8.09 -5.20
N HIS A 106 -6.62 -8.57 -6.10
CA HIS A 106 -5.32 -9.15 -5.78
C HIS A 106 -4.23 -8.31 -6.42
N GLY A 107 -3.19 -8.03 -5.68
CA GLY A 107 -2.10 -7.22 -6.18
C GLY A 107 -0.80 -7.39 -5.42
N THR A 108 0.14 -6.55 -5.79
CA THR A 108 1.48 -6.49 -5.19
C THR A 108 1.79 -5.06 -4.74
N TRP A 109 2.65 -4.95 -3.76
CA TRP A 109 3.13 -3.69 -3.24
C TRP A 109 4.64 -3.74 -3.03
N SER A 110 5.28 -2.58 -3.02
CA SER A 110 6.69 -2.45 -2.68
C SER A 110 6.97 -1.10 -2.01
N PHE A 111 7.94 -1.09 -1.11
CA PHE A 111 8.46 0.18 -0.58
C PHE A 111 9.31 0.88 -1.64
N THR A 112 9.16 2.20 -1.70
CA THR A 112 9.96 3.08 -2.57
C THR A 112 10.92 3.95 -1.77
N GLY A 113 10.76 4.01 -0.46
CA GLY A 113 11.63 4.78 0.42
C GLY A 113 10.98 5.08 1.76
N GLY A 114 11.59 5.99 2.49
CA GLY A 114 11.10 6.45 3.78
C GLY A 114 11.96 7.58 4.34
N THR A 115 11.61 8.00 5.55
CA THR A 115 12.35 9.04 6.28
C THR A 115 12.91 8.48 7.58
N GLY A 116 13.88 9.16 8.19
CA GLY A 116 14.47 8.76 9.46
C GLY A 116 15.01 7.34 9.41
N LYS A 117 14.59 6.49 10.34
CA LYS A 117 15.02 5.10 10.40
C LYS A 117 14.59 4.25 9.18
N PHE A 118 13.57 4.70 8.44
CA PHE A 118 13.07 4.03 7.24
C PHE A 118 13.73 4.49 5.95
N LYS A 119 14.70 5.39 6.04
CA LYS A 119 15.50 5.80 4.88
C LYS A 119 16.23 4.59 4.30
N GLY A 120 15.99 4.34 3.00
CA GLY A 120 16.56 3.17 2.32
C GLY A 120 15.87 1.84 2.61
N ILE A 121 14.69 1.85 3.25
CA ILE A 121 13.87 0.64 3.43
C ILE A 121 13.60 -0.04 2.09
N LYS A 122 13.69 -1.36 2.08
CA LYS A 122 13.31 -2.21 0.96
C LYS A 122 12.30 -3.24 1.44
N GLY A 123 11.40 -3.61 0.58
CA GLY A 123 10.41 -4.63 0.89
C GLY A 123 9.33 -4.68 -0.16
N LYS A 124 8.66 -5.81 -0.21
CA LYS A 124 7.61 -6.11 -1.17
C LYS A 124 6.70 -7.20 -0.64
N GLY A 125 5.55 -7.31 -1.24
CA GLY A 125 4.62 -8.36 -0.88
C GLY A 125 3.37 -8.35 -1.76
N THR A 126 2.35 -9.00 -1.26
CA THR A 126 1.05 -9.14 -1.89
C THR A 126 -0.04 -8.54 -1.03
N TYR A 127 -1.16 -8.22 -1.64
CA TYR A 127 -2.35 -7.82 -0.92
C TYR A 127 -3.61 -8.37 -1.57
N LYS A 128 -4.66 -8.48 -0.75
CA LYS A 128 -6.02 -8.78 -1.18
C LYS A 128 -6.95 -7.73 -0.59
N THR A 129 -7.72 -7.05 -1.43
CA THR A 129 -8.71 -6.06 -1.01
C THR A 129 -10.11 -6.56 -1.21
N THR A 130 -10.91 -6.53 -0.15
CA THR A 130 -12.35 -6.72 -0.18
C THR A 130 -13.02 -5.37 0.06
N VAL A 131 -13.88 -4.95 -0.87
CA VAL A 131 -14.68 -3.73 -0.71
C VAL A 131 -15.98 -4.11 0.00
N ASN A 132 -16.24 -3.47 1.13
CA ASN A 132 -17.44 -3.70 1.93
C ASN A 132 -18.65 -2.94 1.35
N ALA A 133 -19.86 -3.34 1.75
CA ALA A 133 -21.10 -2.74 1.26
C ALA A 133 -21.22 -1.23 1.53
N ASP A 134 -20.59 -0.73 2.59
CA ASP A 134 -20.55 0.69 2.96
C ASP A 134 -19.49 1.52 2.22
N GLY A 135 -18.74 0.89 1.32
CA GLY A 135 -17.64 1.53 0.56
C GLY A 135 -16.30 1.56 1.28
N THR A 136 -16.21 1.03 2.49
CA THR A 136 -14.92 0.82 3.17
C THR A 136 -14.20 -0.37 2.56
N ALA A 137 -12.90 -0.50 2.83
CA ALA A 137 -12.11 -1.60 2.33
C ALA A 137 -11.36 -2.32 3.45
N THR A 138 -11.30 -3.64 3.33
CA THR A 138 -10.44 -4.50 4.16
C THR A 138 -9.32 -5.01 3.27
N VAL A 139 -8.07 -4.72 3.64
CA VAL A 139 -6.88 -5.09 2.87
C VAL A 139 -6.03 -6.04 3.70
N GLU A 140 -5.92 -7.27 3.26
CA GLU A 140 -5.01 -8.25 3.83
C GLU A 140 -3.64 -8.08 3.17
N ILE A 141 -2.60 -7.84 3.96
CA ILE A 141 -1.25 -7.54 3.49
C ILE A 141 -0.29 -8.58 4.00
N GLU A 142 0.53 -9.11 3.11
CA GLU A 142 1.63 -10.00 3.41
C GLU A 142 2.88 -9.56 2.65
N GLY A 143 4.03 -9.84 3.23
CA GLY A 143 5.31 -9.56 2.59
C GLY A 143 6.47 -9.56 3.57
N GLU A 144 7.50 -8.86 3.17
CA GLU A 144 8.74 -8.76 3.94
C GLU A 144 9.42 -7.42 3.69
N TYR A 145 10.21 -6.98 4.64
CA TYR A 145 11.02 -5.77 4.50
C TYR A 145 12.37 -5.93 5.20
N GLU A 146 13.31 -5.11 4.80
CA GLU A 146 14.57 -4.88 5.49
C GLU A 146 14.84 -3.38 5.65
N LEU A 147 15.36 -3.01 6.81
CA LEU A 147 15.84 -1.65 7.03
C LEU A 147 17.28 -1.54 6.52
N ALA A 148 17.64 -0.38 5.95
CA ALA A 148 19.03 -0.10 5.64
C ALA A 148 19.83 -0.11 6.94
N GLN A 149 20.96 -0.83 6.96
CA GLN A 149 21.84 -0.80 8.13
C GLN A 149 22.44 0.60 8.26
N ALA A 150 22.34 1.19 9.46
CA ALA A 150 23.11 2.38 9.78
C ALA A 150 24.58 2.06 9.56
N LYS A 151 25.28 2.85 8.70
CA LYS A 151 26.73 2.80 8.60
C LYS A 151 27.27 3.10 9.99
N ALA A 152 27.96 2.13 10.59
CA ALA A 152 28.71 2.38 11.81
C ALA A 152 29.64 3.56 11.53
N THR A 153 29.40 4.70 12.16
CA THR A 153 30.35 5.80 12.17
C THR A 153 31.58 5.27 12.91
N ALA A 154 32.63 4.96 12.16
CA ALA A 154 33.91 4.68 12.77
C ALA A 154 34.29 5.92 13.61
N LYS A 155 34.31 5.79 14.93
CA LYS A 155 34.97 6.77 15.80
C LYS A 155 36.42 6.78 15.36
N LYS A 156 36.86 7.87 14.74
CA LYS A 156 38.28 8.19 14.67
C LYS A 156 38.70 8.56 16.09
N GLU A 157 39.52 7.72 16.69
CA GLU A 157 40.34 8.09 17.82
C GLU A 157 41.38 9.12 17.37
#